data_409959344b295283de35dd1a9c0465b8
#
_entry.id   409959344b295283de35dd1a9c0465b8
#
_cell.length_a   1.000
_cell.length_b   1.000
_cell.length_c   1.000
_cell.angle_alpha   90.00
_cell.angle_beta   90.00
_cell.angle_gamma   90.00
#
_symmetry.space_group_name_H-M   'P 1'
#
loop_
_entity.id
_entity.type
_entity.pdbx_description
1 polymer ?
#
loop_
_entity_poly.entity_id
_entity_poly.type
_entity_poly.pdbx_seq_one_letter_code
_entity_poly.pdbx_strand_id
1 'polypeptide(L)'
;MKTITFDKLLLKTAFCCMASDGNIDKREIVLIKTMCGNSPLFTNFNFEVEINNLVSKLNTQGKDFITHYFELLKHSVLTEQEELTLIDFAINTIKADEQIEYSEIKFFKVIRHNLNISDEKVLAVYPDIEQFLEQDIISESYLEKITNQYFDTLELPQFEQIHLFDAHSLDKLKKDE
;
A
#
# COMPACT_ATOMS: atom_id res chain seq x y z
N MET A 1 3.24 14.43 -18.70
CA MET A 1 2.96 13.23 -17.88
C MET A 1 1.45 13.11 -17.72
N LYS A 2 0.87 11.91 -17.89
CA LYS A 2 -0.56 11.72 -17.59
C LYS A 2 -0.72 11.80 -16.08
N THR A 3 -1.46 12.78 -15.58
CA THR A 3 -1.74 12.93 -14.14
C THR A 3 -2.55 11.72 -13.70
N ILE A 4 -2.08 10.99 -12.70
CA ILE A 4 -2.85 9.89 -12.09
C ILE A 4 -4.04 10.48 -11.33
N THR A 5 -5.19 9.84 -11.41
CA THR A 5 -6.35 10.21 -10.58
C THR A 5 -6.17 9.70 -9.15
N PHE A 6 -6.81 10.36 -8.18
CA PHE A 6 -6.60 10.04 -6.75
C PHE A 6 -7.07 8.62 -6.41
N ASP A 7 -8.19 8.15 -6.98
CA ASP A 7 -8.67 6.77 -6.84
C ASP A 7 -7.61 5.74 -7.30
N LYS A 8 -6.96 5.98 -8.43
CA LYS A 8 -5.87 5.12 -8.92
C LYS A 8 -4.61 5.21 -8.07
N LEU A 9 -4.32 6.37 -7.49
CA LEU A 9 -3.22 6.53 -6.56
C LEU A 9 -3.49 5.72 -5.27
N LEU A 10 -4.69 5.80 -4.71
CA LEU A 10 -5.10 5.03 -3.53
C LEU A 10 -4.98 3.53 -3.78
N LEU A 11 -5.54 3.01 -4.88
CA LEU A 11 -5.41 1.60 -5.21
C LEU A 11 -3.95 1.19 -5.38
N LYS A 12 -3.14 2.03 -6.06
CA LYS A 12 -1.73 1.75 -6.25
C LYS A 12 -0.97 1.73 -4.91
N THR A 13 -1.31 2.62 -3.97
CA THR A 13 -0.76 2.63 -2.61
C THR A 13 -1.05 1.32 -1.89
N ALA A 14 -2.32 0.93 -1.79
CA ALA A 14 -2.71 -0.33 -1.16
C ALA A 14 -2.04 -1.54 -1.82
N PHE A 15 -2.01 -1.58 -3.16
CA PHE A 15 -1.32 -2.65 -3.89
C PHE A 15 0.19 -2.71 -3.59
N CYS A 16 0.86 -1.57 -3.50
CA CYS A 16 2.29 -1.53 -3.19
C CYS A 16 2.57 -1.93 -1.73
N CYS A 17 1.68 -1.60 -0.78
CA CYS A 17 1.76 -2.09 0.60
C CYS A 17 1.66 -3.61 0.64
N MET A 18 0.62 -4.17 0.00
CA MET A 18 0.39 -5.60 -0.10
C MET A 18 1.58 -6.36 -0.73
N ALA A 19 2.22 -5.78 -1.76
CA ALA A 19 3.33 -6.41 -2.45
C ALA A 19 4.71 -6.17 -1.78
N SER A 20 4.76 -5.41 -0.69
CA SER A 20 6.02 -4.93 -0.10
C SER A 20 6.86 -6.02 0.58
N ASP A 21 6.25 -7.11 1.01
CA ASP A 21 6.90 -8.29 1.59
C ASP A 21 7.20 -9.40 0.55
N GLY A 22 6.74 -9.21 -0.71
CA GLY A 22 6.88 -10.19 -1.79
C GLY A 22 5.78 -11.25 -1.82
N ASN A 23 4.74 -11.10 -1.00
CA ASN A 23 3.57 -11.97 -0.96
C ASN A 23 2.29 -11.15 -1.16
N ILE A 24 1.28 -11.74 -1.78
CA ILE A 24 -0.04 -11.13 -1.93
C ILE A 24 -1.07 -12.05 -1.30
N ASP A 25 -1.56 -11.68 -0.10
CA ASP A 25 -2.57 -12.45 0.61
C ASP A 25 -3.98 -12.18 0.07
N LYS A 26 -4.80 -13.23 0.06
CA LYS A 26 -6.20 -13.12 -0.41
C LYS A 26 -7.04 -12.23 0.49
N ARG A 27 -6.73 -12.17 1.80
CA ARG A 27 -7.43 -11.32 2.77
C ARG A 27 -7.22 -9.84 2.48
N GLU A 28 -5.99 -9.46 2.11
CA GLU A 28 -5.65 -8.11 1.68
C GLU A 28 -6.41 -7.70 0.42
N ILE A 29 -6.48 -8.58 -0.58
CA ILE A 29 -7.24 -8.32 -1.82
C ILE A 29 -8.71 -8.07 -1.51
N VAL A 30 -9.33 -8.91 -0.65
CA VAL A 30 -10.74 -8.76 -0.26
C VAL A 30 -10.95 -7.46 0.52
N LEU A 31 -10.02 -7.12 1.42
CA LEU A 31 -10.09 -5.88 2.17
C LEU A 31 -9.99 -4.66 1.24
N ILE A 32 -8.98 -4.61 0.38
CA ILE A 32 -8.80 -3.51 -0.57
C ILE A 32 -10.04 -3.36 -1.48
N LYS A 33 -10.58 -4.48 -1.97
CA LYS A 33 -11.82 -4.47 -2.75
C LYS A 33 -12.98 -3.87 -1.96
N THR A 34 -13.11 -4.23 -0.69
CA THR A 34 -14.15 -3.72 0.21
C THR A 34 -13.98 -2.22 0.47
N MET A 35 -12.75 -1.79 0.73
CA MET A 35 -12.43 -0.37 0.91
C MET A 35 -12.76 0.45 -0.33
N CYS A 36 -12.39 -0.03 -1.51
CA CYS A 36 -12.74 0.60 -2.78
C CYS A 36 -14.27 0.64 -3.00
N GLY A 37 -14.97 -0.46 -2.71
CA GLY A 37 -16.43 -0.55 -2.87
C GLY A 37 -17.22 0.35 -1.93
N ASN A 38 -16.68 0.66 -0.75
CA ASN A 38 -17.30 1.54 0.24
C ASN A 38 -16.97 3.03 0.02
N SER A 39 -16.01 3.34 -0.84
CA SER A 39 -15.58 4.70 -1.10
C SER A 39 -16.25 5.29 -2.35
N PRO A 40 -16.84 6.49 -2.28
CA PRO A 40 -17.43 7.16 -3.43
C PRO A 40 -16.41 7.54 -4.50
N LEU A 41 -15.12 7.46 -4.22
CA LEU A 41 -14.04 7.76 -5.15
C LEU A 41 -13.94 6.71 -6.27
N PHE A 42 -14.41 5.48 -6.05
CA PHE A 42 -14.28 4.36 -6.98
C PHE A 42 -15.56 4.08 -7.79
N THR A 43 -16.37 5.08 -8.03
CA THR A 43 -17.53 4.98 -8.95
C THR A 43 -17.05 4.70 -10.37
N ASN A 44 -17.61 3.69 -11.05
CA ASN A 44 -17.19 3.22 -12.38
C ASN A 44 -15.79 2.58 -12.46
N PHE A 45 -15.36 1.99 -11.38
CA PHE A 45 -14.07 1.37 -11.23
C PHE A 45 -14.16 -0.15 -11.34
N ASN A 46 -13.49 -0.75 -12.30
CA ASN A 46 -13.38 -2.21 -12.38
C ASN A 46 -12.14 -2.66 -11.60
N PHE A 47 -12.36 -3.05 -10.33
CA PHE A 47 -11.31 -3.44 -9.41
C PHE A 47 -10.42 -4.56 -9.98
N GLU A 48 -11.01 -5.62 -10.52
CA GLU A 48 -10.25 -6.78 -11.02
C GLU A 48 -9.34 -6.42 -12.19
N VAL A 49 -9.84 -5.60 -13.11
CA VAL A 49 -9.05 -5.12 -14.24
C VAL A 49 -7.89 -4.24 -13.77
N GLU A 50 -8.15 -3.29 -12.86
CA GLU A 50 -7.12 -2.35 -12.40
C GLU A 50 -6.07 -3.04 -11.53
N ILE A 51 -6.46 -3.96 -10.64
CA ILE A 51 -5.50 -4.69 -9.79
C ILE A 51 -4.61 -5.61 -10.65
N ASN A 52 -5.17 -6.32 -11.64
CA ASN A 52 -4.38 -7.16 -12.53
C ASN A 52 -3.46 -6.37 -13.47
N ASN A 53 -3.84 -5.13 -13.82
CA ASN A 53 -2.94 -4.20 -14.50
C ASN A 53 -1.73 -3.83 -13.61
N LEU A 54 -1.93 -3.66 -12.31
CA LEU A 54 -0.84 -3.40 -11.37
C LEU A 54 0.07 -4.62 -11.21
N VAL A 55 -0.50 -5.82 -11.06
CA VAL A 55 0.25 -7.10 -11.03
C VAL A 55 1.12 -7.23 -12.29
N SER A 56 0.53 -7.03 -13.47
CA SER A 56 1.27 -7.14 -14.74
C SER A 56 2.42 -6.14 -14.83
N LYS A 57 2.20 -4.90 -14.37
CA LYS A 57 3.25 -3.87 -14.33
C LYS A 57 4.36 -4.21 -13.35
N LEU A 58 4.01 -4.68 -12.14
CA LEU A 58 4.98 -5.09 -11.14
C LEU A 58 5.82 -6.26 -11.67
N ASN A 59 5.20 -7.28 -12.26
CA ASN A 59 5.89 -8.42 -12.87
C ASN A 59 6.84 -8.03 -14.01
N THR A 60 6.49 -6.97 -14.76
CA THR A 60 7.29 -6.53 -15.91
C THR A 60 8.43 -5.60 -15.50
N GLN A 61 8.18 -4.71 -14.53
CA GLN A 61 9.08 -3.62 -14.15
C GLN A 61 9.85 -3.92 -12.85
N GLY A 62 9.36 -4.88 -12.03
CA GLY A 62 9.99 -5.22 -10.77
C GLY A 62 10.14 -4.00 -9.84
N LYS A 63 11.34 -3.80 -9.32
CA LYS A 63 11.67 -2.70 -8.40
C LYS A 63 11.42 -1.30 -8.98
N ASP A 64 11.55 -1.12 -10.29
CA ASP A 64 11.30 0.15 -10.96
C ASP A 64 9.84 0.59 -10.82
N PHE A 65 8.89 -0.36 -10.75
CA PHE A 65 7.49 -0.06 -10.49
C PHE A 65 7.29 0.59 -9.12
N ILE A 66 7.97 0.09 -8.09
CA ILE A 66 7.91 0.61 -6.71
C ILE A 66 8.62 1.97 -6.64
N THR A 67 9.80 2.09 -7.25
CA THR A 67 10.53 3.38 -7.33
C THR A 67 9.67 4.45 -7.99
N HIS A 68 9.04 4.09 -9.11
CA HIS A 68 8.14 5.01 -9.81
C HIS A 68 6.89 5.37 -8.98
N TYR A 69 6.41 4.47 -8.13
CA TYR A 69 5.33 4.79 -7.19
C TYR A 69 5.76 5.87 -6.18
N PHE A 70 6.94 5.75 -5.56
CA PHE A 70 7.42 6.74 -4.62
C PHE A 70 7.67 8.10 -5.28
N GLU A 71 8.24 8.12 -6.49
CA GLU A 71 8.40 9.35 -7.27
C GLU A 71 7.04 9.99 -7.61
N LEU A 72 6.05 9.18 -7.94
CA LEU A 72 4.70 9.65 -8.20
C LEU A 72 4.08 10.27 -6.93
N LEU A 73 4.24 9.62 -5.78
CA LEU A 73 3.74 10.10 -4.49
C LEU A 73 4.39 11.43 -4.12
N LYS A 74 5.72 11.51 -4.21
CA LYS A 74 6.51 12.70 -3.92
C LYS A 74 6.10 13.92 -4.74
N HIS A 75 5.69 13.72 -5.99
CA HIS A 75 5.29 14.82 -6.88
C HIS A 75 3.77 15.06 -6.92
N SER A 76 3.01 14.30 -6.13
CA SER A 76 1.55 14.50 -6.03
C SER A 76 1.25 15.69 -5.14
N VAL A 77 0.35 16.56 -5.62
CA VAL A 77 -0.17 17.67 -4.80
C VAL A 77 -1.48 17.19 -4.19
N LEU A 78 -1.42 16.77 -2.93
CA LEU A 78 -2.54 16.24 -2.18
C LEU A 78 -3.01 17.23 -1.12
N THR A 79 -4.29 17.25 -0.86
CA THR A 79 -4.86 17.90 0.31
C THR A 79 -4.60 17.07 1.56
N GLU A 80 -4.66 17.68 2.74
CA GLU A 80 -4.51 16.99 4.02
C GLU A 80 -5.49 15.80 4.15
N GLN A 81 -6.72 15.96 3.69
CA GLN A 81 -7.73 14.90 3.72
C GLN A 81 -7.38 13.75 2.77
N GLU A 82 -6.81 14.05 1.61
CA GLU A 82 -6.34 13.02 0.67
C GLU A 82 -5.13 12.28 1.25
N GLU A 83 -4.20 12.98 1.91
CA GLU A 83 -3.07 12.35 2.59
C GLU A 83 -3.53 11.42 3.73
N LEU A 84 -4.50 11.86 4.56
CA LEU A 84 -5.12 11.01 5.59
C LEU A 84 -5.80 9.77 4.98
N THR A 85 -6.52 9.94 3.90
CA THR A 85 -7.18 8.82 3.20
C THR A 85 -6.15 7.84 2.64
N LEU A 86 -5.02 8.33 2.12
CA LEU A 86 -3.93 7.50 1.63
C LEU A 86 -3.27 6.70 2.76
N ILE A 87 -3.05 7.34 3.91
CA ILE A 87 -2.56 6.69 5.14
C ILE A 87 -3.54 5.61 5.60
N ASP A 88 -4.84 5.90 5.60
CA ASP A 88 -5.89 4.92 5.96
C ASP A 88 -5.82 3.67 5.09
N PHE A 89 -5.71 3.84 3.78
CA PHE A 89 -5.57 2.72 2.85
C PHE A 89 -4.31 1.90 3.13
N ALA A 90 -3.17 2.57 3.35
CA ALA A 90 -1.91 1.89 3.64
C ALA A 90 -1.97 1.10 4.95
N ILE A 91 -2.43 1.72 6.05
CA ILE A 91 -2.51 1.09 7.37
C ILE A 91 -3.46 -0.10 7.37
N ASN A 92 -4.67 0.06 6.80
CA ASN A 92 -5.63 -1.02 6.77
C ASN A 92 -5.16 -2.19 5.91
N THR A 93 -4.41 -1.94 4.84
CA THR A 93 -3.82 -3.00 4.03
C THR A 93 -2.79 -3.78 4.83
N ILE A 94 -1.85 -3.09 5.47
CA ILE A 94 -0.79 -3.70 6.30
C ILE A 94 -1.36 -4.51 7.47
N LYS A 95 -2.50 -4.09 8.03
CA LYS A 95 -3.15 -4.79 9.16
C LYS A 95 -4.11 -5.90 8.73
N ALA A 96 -4.25 -6.17 7.45
CA ALA A 96 -5.31 -7.05 6.92
C ALA A 96 -5.18 -8.52 7.35
N ASP A 97 -3.96 -9.00 7.50
CA ASP A 97 -3.66 -10.41 7.78
C ASP A 97 -3.27 -10.70 9.24
N GLU A 98 -3.29 -9.67 10.10
CA GLU A 98 -2.90 -9.73 11.52
C GLU A 98 -1.40 -10.01 11.76
N GLN A 99 -0.59 -10.15 10.71
CA GLN A 99 0.86 -10.37 10.78
C GLN A 99 1.57 -9.20 10.11
N ILE A 100 2.01 -8.23 10.92
CA ILE A 100 2.69 -7.05 10.38
C ILE A 100 4.17 -7.37 10.19
N GLU A 101 4.59 -7.42 8.95
CA GLU A 101 5.98 -7.66 8.60
C GLU A 101 6.82 -6.38 8.72
N TYR A 102 8.10 -6.55 9.07
CA TYR A 102 9.01 -5.41 9.21
C TYR A 102 9.24 -4.66 7.88
N SER A 103 9.16 -5.36 6.76
CA SER A 103 9.18 -4.79 5.40
C SER A 103 8.04 -3.81 5.14
N GLU A 104 6.83 -4.14 5.62
CA GLU A 104 5.65 -3.30 5.50
C GLU A 104 5.77 -2.03 6.33
N ILE A 105 6.31 -2.14 7.56
CA ILE A 105 6.59 -0.96 8.40
C ILE A 105 7.59 -0.03 7.70
N LYS A 106 8.67 -0.56 7.15
CA LYS A 106 9.64 0.23 6.38
C LYS A 106 8.98 0.90 5.17
N PHE A 107 8.14 0.15 4.47
CA PHE A 107 7.43 0.66 3.30
C PHE A 107 6.49 1.81 3.70
N PHE A 108 5.73 1.64 4.77
CA PHE A 108 4.87 2.69 5.31
C PHE A 108 5.65 3.95 5.72
N LYS A 109 6.81 3.79 6.37
CA LYS A 109 7.68 4.93 6.73
C LYS A 109 8.11 5.73 5.49
N VAL A 110 8.42 5.06 4.38
CA VAL A 110 8.75 5.74 3.13
C VAL A 110 7.52 6.47 2.55
N ILE A 111 6.33 5.85 2.57
CA ILE A 111 5.09 6.53 2.18
C ILE A 111 4.91 7.79 3.02
N ARG A 112 4.94 7.64 4.36
CA ARG A 112 4.70 8.73 5.30
C ARG A 112 5.67 9.90 5.10
N HIS A 113 6.95 9.60 4.82
CA HIS A 113 7.96 10.63 4.56
C HIS A 113 7.67 11.46 3.30
N ASN A 114 6.98 10.90 2.31
CA ASN A 114 6.62 11.60 1.08
C ASN A 114 5.31 12.42 1.20
N LEU A 115 4.67 12.43 2.36
CA LEU A 115 3.46 13.20 2.65
C LEU A 115 3.80 14.43 3.51
N ASN A 116 2.98 15.49 3.39
CA ASN A 116 3.19 16.75 4.10
C ASN A 116 2.45 16.84 5.45
N ILE A 117 1.49 15.95 5.69
CA ILE A 117 0.73 15.91 6.94
C ILE A 117 1.66 15.65 8.14
N SER A 118 1.44 16.30 9.29
CA SER A 118 2.27 16.07 10.47
C SER A 118 1.90 14.78 11.21
N ASP A 119 2.87 14.21 11.94
CA ASP A 119 2.67 12.99 12.73
C ASP A 119 1.61 13.18 13.81
N GLU A 120 1.53 14.38 14.43
CA GLU A 120 0.53 14.69 15.44
C GLU A 120 -0.90 14.59 14.87
N LYS A 121 -1.11 15.02 13.62
CA LYS A 121 -2.40 14.92 12.95
C LYS A 121 -2.74 13.47 12.59
N VAL A 122 -1.75 12.71 12.16
CA VAL A 122 -1.92 11.29 11.87
C VAL A 122 -2.28 10.53 13.15
N LEU A 123 -1.53 10.75 14.25
CA LEU A 123 -1.77 10.11 15.53
C LEU A 123 -3.09 10.55 16.19
N ALA A 124 -3.56 11.76 15.91
CA ALA A 124 -4.89 12.19 16.37
C ALA A 124 -6.03 11.35 15.77
N VAL A 125 -5.83 10.78 14.57
CA VAL A 125 -6.81 9.93 13.89
C VAL A 125 -6.53 8.44 14.15
N TYR A 126 -5.26 8.06 14.18
CA TYR A 126 -4.76 6.67 14.31
C TYR A 126 -3.75 6.55 15.46
N PRO A 127 -4.19 6.61 16.73
CA PRO A 127 -3.28 6.61 17.87
C PRO A 127 -2.50 5.28 18.03
N ASP A 128 -3.02 4.19 17.50
CA ASP A 128 -2.44 2.84 17.60
C ASP A 128 -1.28 2.59 16.62
N ILE A 129 -0.97 3.56 15.74
CA ILE A 129 0.15 3.43 14.79
C ILE A 129 1.42 4.16 15.22
N GLU A 130 1.50 4.59 16.48
CA GLU A 130 2.68 5.27 17.01
C GLU A 130 3.98 4.50 16.70
N GLN A 131 3.96 3.17 16.85
CA GLN A 131 5.08 2.29 16.52
C GLN A 131 5.51 2.36 15.04
N PHE A 132 4.62 2.69 14.09
CA PHE A 132 4.97 2.87 12.69
C PHE A 132 5.58 4.25 12.43
N LEU A 133 5.35 5.21 13.33
CA LEU A 133 5.86 6.57 13.26
C LEU A 133 7.06 6.78 14.17
N GLU A 134 7.38 5.84 15.10
CA GLU A 134 8.58 5.93 15.92
C GLU A 134 9.77 6.23 15.04
N GLN A 135 10.34 7.39 15.26
CA GLN A 135 11.58 7.80 14.63
C GLN A 135 12.67 6.90 15.21
N ASP A 136 13.05 5.89 14.45
CA ASP A 136 14.43 5.46 14.56
C ASP A 136 15.24 6.74 14.43
N ILE A 137 16.22 7.04 15.27
CA ILE A 137 17.04 8.28 15.30
C ILE A 137 17.62 8.53 13.89
N ILE A 138 16.87 9.24 13.04
CA ILE A 138 17.08 9.16 11.60
C ILE A 138 17.21 10.57 11.03
N SER A 139 18.42 10.90 10.65
CA SER A 139 18.73 11.99 9.73
C SER A 139 18.22 11.66 8.31
N GLU A 140 17.99 12.68 7.47
CA GLU A 140 17.60 12.48 6.05
C GLU A 140 18.49 11.48 5.31
N SER A 141 19.79 11.43 5.64
CA SER A 141 20.75 10.46 5.10
C SER A 141 20.41 9.00 5.45
N TYR A 142 19.65 8.76 6.49
CA TYR A 142 19.25 7.43 6.91
C TYR A 142 17.99 6.97 6.16
N LEU A 143 17.05 7.86 5.85
CA LEU A 143 15.90 7.52 5.01
C LEU A 143 16.33 7.09 3.61
N GLU A 144 17.29 7.80 3.03
CA GLU A 144 17.90 7.40 1.77
C GLU A 144 18.58 6.04 1.89
N LYS A 145 19.29 5.80 2.99
CA LYS A 145 19.94 4.51 3.28
C LYS A 145 18.93 3.39 3.51
N ILE A 146 17.83 3.63 4.26
CA ILE A 146 16.75 2.64 4.44
C ILE A 146 16.07 2.34 3.12
N THR A 147 15.77 3.37 2.32
CA THR A 147 15.15 3.17 1.01
C THR A 147 16.07 2.32 0.11
N ASN A 148 17.36 2.63 0.07
CA ASN A 148 18.33 1.87 -0.69
C ASN A 148 18.46 0.44 -0.13
N GLN A 149 18.56 0.25 1.18
CA GLN A 149 18.61 -1.07 1.80
C GLN A 149 17.33 -1.89 1.55
N TYR A 150 16.15 -1.25 1.57
CA TYR A 150 14.90 -1.91 1.21
C TYR A 150 14.98 -2.44 -0.22
N PHE A 151 15.40 -1.61 -1.19
CA PHE A 151 15.52 -2.04 -2.58
C PHE A 151 16.63 -3.07 -2.79
N ASP A 152 17.73 -3.00 -2.05
CA ASP A 152 18.83 -3.98 -2.14
C ASP A 152 18.41 -5.36 -1.63
N THR A 153 17.56 -5.43 -0.61
CA THR A 153 17.09 -6.67 0.00
C THR A 153 15.76 -7.17 -0.57
N LEU A 154 15.05 -6.34 -1.35
CA LEU A 154 13.75 -6.69 -1.90
C LEU A 154 13.90 -7.75 -3.01
N GLU A 155 13.35 -8.92 -2.77
CA GLU A 155 13.15 -9.96 -3.78
C GLU A 155 11.66 -9.99 -4.16
N LEU A 156 11.37 -9.61 -5.40
CA LEU A 156 10.00 -9.64 -5.92
C LEU A 156 9.82 -10.90 -6.76
N PRO A 157 8.98 -11.85 -6.34
CA PRO A 157 8.62 -13.00 -7.14
C PRO A 157 7.74 -12.58 -8.33
N GLN A 158 7.43 -13.53 -9.21
CA GLN A 158 6.38 -13.33 -10.21
C GLN A 158 5.04 -13.62 -9.55
N PHE A 159 4.17 -12.63 -9.53
CA PHE A 159 2.83 -12.76 -8.95
C PHE A 159 1.85 -13.33 -9.97
N GLU A 160 0.99 -14.24 -9.52
CA GLU A 160 -0.11 -14.74 -10.33
C GLU A 160 -1.21 -13.70 -10.52
N GLN A 161 -2.04 -13.88 -11.54
CA GLN A 161 -3.21 -13.03 -11.72
C GLN A 161 -4.20 -13.23 -10.56
N ILE A 162 -4.75 -12.12 -10.10
CA ILE A 162 -5.72 -12.11 -9.02
C ILE A 162 -7.10 -12.44 -9.58
N HIS A 163 -7.67 -13.54 -9.09
CA HIS A 163 -9.06 -13.90 -9.37
C HIS A 163 -9.90 -13.61 -8.12
N LEU A 164 -10.94 -12.78 -8.29
CA LEU A 164 -11.86 -12.46 -7.21
C LEU A 164 -12.72 -13.70 -6.92
N PHE A 165 -12.69 -14.14 -5.65
CA PHE A 165 -13.51 -15.24 -5.18
C PHE A 165 -14.90 -14.70 -4.79
N ASP A 166 -15.94 -15.50 -5.05
CA ASP A 166 -17.26 -15.25 -4.46
C ASP A 166 -17.17 -15.39 -2.93
N ALA A 167 -17.94 -14.56 -2.21
CA ALA A 167 -17.93 -14.54 -0.74
C ALA A 167 -18.13 -15.92 -0.08
N HIS A 168 -18.77 -16.85 -0.77
CA HIS A 168 -18.94 -18.23 -0.31
C HIS A 168 -17.65 -19.08 -0.28
N SER A 169 -16.58 -18.67 -0.96
CA SER A 169 -15.31 -19.39 -0.93
C SER A 169 -14.46 -19.05 0.30
N LEU A 170 -14.70 -17.90 0.93
CA LEU A 170 -14.00 -17.49 2.16
C LEU A 170 -14.44 -18.31 3.39
N ASP A 171 -15.70 -18.74 3.44
CA ASP A 171 -16.22 -19.59 4.54
C ASP A 171 -15.61 -21.00 4.54
N LYS A 172 -15.06 -21.45 3.42
CA LYS A 172 -14.36 -22.74 3.34
C LYS A 172 -12.93 -22.67 3.86
N LEU A 173 -12.24 -21.53 3.69
CA LEU A 173 -10.88 -21.35 4.17
C LEU A 173 -10.78 -21.25 5.71
N LYS A 174 -11.88 -20.84 6.38
CA LYS A 174 -11.96 -20.80 7.86
C LYS A 174 -12.24 -22.14 8.53
N LYS A 175 -12.54 -23.20 7.76
CA LYS A 175 -12.86 -24.54 8.29
C LYS A 175 -11.70 -25.53 8.24
N ASP A 176 -10.60 -25.19 7.59
CA ASP A 176 -9.44 -26.06 7.39
C ASP A 176 -8.24 -25.65 8.29
N GLU A 177 -8.46 -24.75 9.29
CA GLU A 177 -7.58 -24.48 10.43
C GLU A 177 -8.14 -25.23 11.70
#